data_cf9e722335b8aa4b47e813efae5a4799
#
_entry.id   cf9e722335b8aa4b47e813efae5a4799
#
_cell.length_a   1.000
_cell.length_b   1.000
_cell.length_c   1.000
_cell.angle_alpha   90.00
_cell.angle_beta   90.00
_cell.angle_gamma   90.00
#
_symmetry.space_group_name_H-M   'P 1'
#
loop_
_entity.id
_entity.type
_entity.pdbx_description
1 polymer ?
#
loop_
_entity_poly.entity_id
_entity_poly.type
_entity_poly.pdbx_seq_one_letter_code
_entity_poly.pdbx_strand_id
1 'polypeptide(L)'
;TAVVDPAVIQGPHPRIQAVRVLGECLVAVQVEGEGRSVVEALVQADALRAVKLIAAVSSDVDVRDRESLLWGIFTRFDPARDVVFTEVELHGGWAVHRGRLGIDATFKPGYPDPIVMDPAVVTRVTQRWPHYFRA
;
A
#
# COMPACT_ATOMS: atom_id res chain seq x y z
N THR A 1 -10.04 17.12 14.61
CA THR A 1 -9.46 16.38 13.50
C THR A 1 -10.14 15.02 13.43
N ALA A 2 -10.82 14.72 12.33
CA ALA A 2 -11.54 13.46 12.20
C ALA A 2 -10.52 12.34 12.01
N VAL A 3 -10.32 11.52 13.03
CA VAL A 3 -9.53 10.28 12.92
C VAL A 3 -10.35 9.30 12.09
N VAL A 4 -9.79 8.83 11.00
CA VAL A 4 -10.43 7.80 10.16
C VAL A 4 -10.47 6.48 10.94
N ASP A 5 -11.67 5.95 11.16
CA ASP A 5 -11.85 4.66 11.81
C ASP A 5 -11.55 3.52 10.81
N PRO A 6 -10.55 2.65 11.07
CA PRO A 6 -10.25 1.51 10.23
C PRO A 6 -11.44 0.59 9.95
N ALA A 7 -12.39 0.46 10.88
CA ALA A 7 -13.57 -0.38 10.71
C ALA A 7 -14.49 0.11 9.57
N VAL A 8 -14.54 1.41 9.33
CA VAL A 8 -15.32 2.01 8.24
C VAL A 8 -14.73 1.66 6.87
N ILE A 9 -13.43 1.39 6.81
CA ILE A 9 -12.74 1.02 5.58
C ILE A 9 -12.86 -0.50 5.33
N GLN A 10 -12.64 -1.29 6.36
CA GLN A 10 -12.59 -2.76 6.26
C GLN A 10 -13.97 -3.38 6.04
N GLY A 11 -15.00 -2.88 6.70
CA GLY A 11 -16.33 -3.48 6.68
C GLY A 11 -16.96 -3.62 5.27
N PRO A 12 -16.96 -2.60 4.40
CA PRO A 12 -17.53 -2.67 3.07
C PRO A 12 -16.72 -3.51 2.06
N HIS A 13 -15.46 -3.81 2.37
CA HIS A 13 -14.54 -4.45 1.44
C HIS A 13 -13.98 -5.76 2.03
N PRO A 14 -14.60 -6.92 1.78
CA PRO A 14 -14.22 -8.20 2.40
C PRO A 14 -12.80 -8.66 2.02
N ARG A 15 -12.21 -8.15 0.96
CA ARG A 15 -10.83 -8.44 0.56
C ARG A 15 -9.77 -7.65 1.35
N ILE A 16 -10.18 -6.66 2.13
CA ILE A 16 -9.26 -5.90 2.99
C ILE A 16 -9.00 -6.70 4.26
N GLN A 17 -7.77 -7.17 4.43
CA GLN A 17 -7.32 -7.96 5.57
C GLN A 17 -6.85 -7.10 6.73
N ALA A 18 -6.18 -5.99 6.43
CA ALA A 18 -5.70 -5.05 7.44
C ALA A 18 -5.72 -3.61 6.91
N VAL A 19 -5.85 -2.68 7.84
CA VAL A 19 -5.84 -1.23 7.56
C VAL A 19 -4.86 -0.55 8.49
N ARG A 20 -4.07 0.37 7.95
CA ARG A 20 -3.25 1.28 8.73
C ARG A 20 -3.49 2.73 8.30
N VAL A 21 -3.79 3.56 9.25
CA VAL A 21 -3.88 5.01 9.07
C VAL A 21 -2.57 5.64 9.54
N LEU A 22 -1.90 6.39 8.68
CA LEU A 22 -0.63 7.06 8.96
C LEU A 22 -0.84 8.58 8.91
N GLY A 23 -0.80 9.18 10.08
CA GLY A 23 -1.19 10.58 10.21
C GLY A 23 -2.63 10.80 9.77
N GLU A 24 -2.91 11.96 9.24
CA GLU A 24 -4.27 12.32 8.77
C GLU A 24 -4.41 12.21 7.25
N CYS A 25 -3.37 11.79 6.54
CA CYS A 25 -3.31 11.93 5.09
C CYS A 25 -3.11 10.62 4.32
N LEU A 26 -2.62 9.56 4.95
CA LEU A 26 -2.34 8.28 4.29
C LEU A 26 -3.12 7.15 4.94
N VAL A 27 -3.83 6.39 4.11
CA VAL A 27 -4.41 5.10 4.47
C VAL A 27 -3.74 4.01 3.65
N ALA A 28 -3.19 3.00 4.30
CA ALA A 28 -2.69 1.79 3.68
C ALA A 28 -3.63 0.62 3.99
N VAL A 29 -3.97 -0.16 2.97
CA VAL A 29 -4.81 -1.35 3.09
C VAL A 29 -4.08 -2.57 2.55
N GLN A 30 -4.07 -3.65 3.34
CA GLN A 30 -3.60 -4.95 2.90
C GLN A 30 -4.77 -5.68 2.23
N VAL A 31 -4.58 -6.11 0.99
CA VAL A 31 -5.64 -6.67 0.14
C VAL A 31 -5.28 -8.07 -0.32
N GLU A 32 -6.26 -8.96 -0.33
CA GLU A 32 -6.16 -10.26 -0.97
C GLU A 32 -6.47 -10.15 -2.46
N GLY A 33 -5.52 -10.56 -3.30
CA GLY A 33 -5.63 -10.53 -4.76
C GLY A 33 -5.39 -9.13 -5.36
N GLU A 34 -6.14 -8.79 -6.39
CA GLU A 34 -5.99 -7.56 -7.16
C GLU A 34 -6.55 -6.36 -6.39
N GLY A 35 -5.77 -5.28 -6.30
CA GLY A 35 -6.08 -4.10 -5.49
C GLY A 35 -6.81 -2.98 -6.22
N ARG A 36 -6.79 -2.96 -7.57
CA ARG A 36 -7.28 -1.84 -8.38
C ARG A 36 -8.72 -1.44 -8.03
N SER A 37 -9.63 -2.39 -8.02
CA SER A 37 -11.03 -2.13 -7.71
C SER A 37 -11.27 -1.66 -6.28
N VAL A 38 -10.46 -2.13 -5.33
CA VAL A 38 -10.49 -1.67 -3.93
C VAL A 38 -10.03 -0.22 -3.85
N VAL A 39 -8.94 0.13 -4.50
CA VAL A 39 -8.42 1.51 -4.55
C VAL A 39 -9.44 2.44 -5.19
N GLU A 40 -10.02 2.07 -6.33
CA GLU A 40 -11.06 2.86 -7.02
C GLU A 40 -12.28 3.13 -6.14
N ALA A 41 -12.72 2.14 -5.38
CA ALA A 41 -13.82 2.31 -4.44
C ALA A 41 -13.43 3.23 -3.25
N LEU A 42 -12.25 3.03 -2.68
CA LEU A 42 -11.79 3.80 -1.53
C LEU A 42 -11.52 5.28 -1.85
N VAL A 43 -10.99 5.60 -3.04
CA VAL A 43 -10.77 7.00 -3.43
C VAL A 43 -12.10 7.76 -3.63
N GLN A 44 -13.21 7.08 -3.86
CA GLN A 44 -14.54 7.67 -3.97
C GLN A 44 -15.30 7.71 -2.64
N ALA A 45 -14.83 7.00 -1.61
CA ALA A 45 -15.55 6.89 -0.34
C ALA A 45 -15.59 8.23 0.43
N ASP A 46 -16.80 8.69 0.78
CA ASP A 46 -16.99 9.93 1.53
C ASP A 46 -16.33 9.91 2.90
N ALA A 47 -16.29 8.74 3.55
CA ALA A 47 -15.61 8.55 4.83
C ALA A 47 -14.11 8.88 4.78
N LEU A 48 -13.50 8.84 3.59
CA LEU A 48 -12.07 9.11 3.36
C LEU A 48 -11.81 10.48 2.74
N ARG A 49 -12.78 11.39 2.72
CA ARG A 49 -12.64 12.71 2.08
C ARG A 49 -11.49 13.56 2.62
N ALA A 50 -11.06 13.35 3.86
CA ALA A 50 -9.93 14.03 4.47
C ALA A 50 -8.58 13.37 4.13
N VAL A 51 -8.58 12.13 3.64
CA VAL A 51 -7.37 11.38 3.26
C VAL A 51 -6.91 11.84 1.89
N LYS A 52 -5.60 12.01 1.72
CA LYS A 52 -5.00 12.44 0.45
C LYS A 52 -4.44 11.29 -0.37
N LEU A 53 -3.93 10.29 0.32
CA LEU A 53 -3.27 9.14 -0.29
C LEU A 53 -3.84 7.83 0.25
N ILE A 54 -4.21 6.93 -0.64
CA ILE A 54 -4.67 5.58 -0.33
C ILE A 54 -3.79 4.60 -1.10
N ALA A 55 -3.17 3.66 -0.39
CA ALA A 55 -2.33 2.63 -1.00
C ALA A 55 -2.85 1.23 -0.67
N ALA A 56 -3.08 0.41 -1.68
CA ALA A 56 -3.34 -1.01 -1.53
C ALA A 56 -2.05 -1.81 -1.72
N VAL A 57 -1.76 -2.71 -0.79
CA VAL A 57 -0.60 -3.61 -0.83
C VAL A 57 -1.06 -5.06 -0.74
N SER A 58 -0.24 -5.99 -1.21
CA SER A 58 -0.55 -7.42 -1.16
C SER A 58 -0.50 -7.99 0.27
N SER A 59 -1.07 -9.17 0.44
CA SER A 59 -1.17 -9.88 1.73
C SER A 59 0.17 -10.25 2.36
N ASP A 60 1.25 -10.29 1.60
CA ASP A 60 2.63 -10.54 2.08
C ASP A 60 3.32 -9.30 2.65
N VAL A 61 2.71 -8.11 2.54
CA VAL A 61 3.22 -6.85 3.07
C VAL A 61 2.61 -6.58 4.45
N ASP A 62 3.44 -6.54 5.49
CA ASP A 62 2.96 -6.13 6.81
C ASP A 62 2.76 -4.60 6.88
N VAL A 63 1.51 -4.17 6.86
CA VAL A 63 1.16 -2.74 6.95
C VAL A 63 1.52 -2.11 8.30
N ARG A 64 1.80 -2.91 9.33
CA ARG A 64 2.20 -2.42 10.66
C ARG A 64 3.69 -2.16 10.74
N ASP A 65 4.48 -2.88 9.95
CA ASP A 65 5.91 -2.62 9.79
C ASP A 65 6.15 -1.53 8.77
N ARG A 66 6.90 -0.50 9.17
CA ARG A 66 7.14 0.66 8.30
C ARG A 66 7.98 0.31 7.08
N GLU A 67 9.00 -0.51 7.26
CA GLU A 67 9.93 -0.88 6.17
C GLU A 67 9.23 -1.79 5.17
N SER A 68 8.49 -2.80 5.66
CA SER A 68 7.65 -3.67 4.83
C SER A 68 6.65 -2.87 4.02
N LEU A 69 5.96 -1.92 4.64
CA LEU A 69 4.95 -1.09 3.97
C LEU A 69 5.57 -0.22 2.87
N LEU A 70 6.67 0.49 3.17
CA LEU A 70 7.35 1.34 2.19
C LEU A 70 7.91 0.50 1.03
N TRP A 71 8.52 -0.62 1.34
CA TRP A 71 8.98 -1.57 0.33
C TRP A 71 7.81 -2.06 -0.54
N GLY A 72 6.71 -2.51 0.06
CA GLY A 72 5.54 -3.01 -0.65
C GLY A 72 4.93 -1.97 -1.58
N ILE A 73 4.80 -0.71 -1.14
CA ILE A 73 4.27 0.36 -1.97
C ILE A 73 5.21 0.65 -3.15
N PHE A 74 6.48 0.92 -2.89
CA PHE A 74 7.37 1.49 -3.90
C PHE A 74 8.01 0.48 -4.85
N THR A 75 7.89 -0.82 -4.57
CA THR A 75 8.43 -1.85 -5.47
C THR A 75 7.39 -2.48 -6.40
N ARG A 76 6.09 -2.22 -6.19
CA ARG A 76 5.01 -2.92 -6.87
C ARG A 76 3.98 -2.02 -7.54
N PHE A 77 4.33 -0.79 -7.88
CA PHE A 77 3.46 0.05 -8.70
C PHE A 77 4.22 0.75 -9.81
N ASP A 78 3.55 0.96 -10.91
CA ASP A 78 3.99 1.77 -12.05
C ASP A 78 3.13 3.04 -12.08
N PRO A 79 3.71 4.25 -11.93
CA PRO A 79 2.97 5.50 -11.95
C PRO A 79 2.10 5.72 -13.19
N ALA A 80 2.45 5.09 -14.32
CA ALA A 80 1.69 5.21 -15.56
C ALA A 80 0.40 4.38 -15.56
N ARG A 81 0.30 3.32 -14.74
CA ARG A 81 -0.79 2.35 -14.78
C ARG A 81 -1.55 2.21 -13.47
N ASP A 82 -0.80 2.26 -12.35
CA ASP A 82 -1.28 1.77 -11.07
C ASP A 82 -1.74 2.88 -10.13
N VAL A 83 -1.87 4.11 -10.66
CA VAL A 83 -2.41 5.25 -9.91
C VAL A 83 -3.83 5.61 -10.35
N VAL A 84 -4.60 6.10 -9.40
CA VAL A 84 -5.98 6.57 -9.59
C VAL A 84 -6.11 7.93 -8.93
N PHE A 85 -6.74 8.88 -9.63
CA PHE A 85 -7.12 10.17 -9.05
C PHE A 85 -8.63 10.29 -9.02
N THR A 86 -9.19 10.99 -8.02
CA THR A 86 -10.63 11.23 -7.96
C THR A 86 -11.12 12.17 -9.05
N GLU A 87 -10.27 13.10 -9.48
CA GLU A 87 -10.62 14.13 -10.46
C GLU A 87 -9.49 14.29 -11.48
N VAL A 88 -9.87 14.44 -12.74
CA VAL A 88 -8.96 14.78 -13.84
C VAL A 88 -9.61 15.90 -14.65
N GLU A 89 -8.93 17.02 -14.77
CA GLU A 89 -9.36 18.17 -15.58
C GLU A 89 -8.38 18.41 -16.73
N LEU A 90 -8.86 18.90 -17.86
CA LEU A 90 -8.02 19.31 -18.97
C LEU A 90 -7.84 20.83 -18.95
N HIS A 91 -6.62 21.29 -18.78
CA HIS A 91 -6.26 22.70 -18.85
C HIS A 91 -5.29 22.94 -20.02
N GLY A 92 -5.76 23.62 -21.07
CA GLY A 92 -4.94 23.91 -22.24
C GLY A 92 -4.34 22.68 -22.93
N GLY A 93 -5.06 21.54 -22.89
CA GLY A 93 -4.60 20.27 -23.45
C GLY A 93 -3.77 19.41 -22.50
N TRP A 94 -3.50 19.86 -21.28
CA TRP A 94 -2.76 19.11 -20.25
C TRP A 94 -3.72 18.52 -19.22
N ALA A 95 -3.50 17.26 -18.84
CA ALA A 95 -4.24 16.64 -17.76
C ALA A 95 -3.74 17.16 -16.41
N VAL A 96 -4.66 17.72 -15.62
CA VAL A 96 -4.41 18.13 -14.23
C VAL A 96 -5.16 17.16 -13.32
N HIS A 97 -4.41 16.42 -12.53
CA HIS A 97 -4.94 15.44 -11.59
C HIS A 97 -5.18 16.11 -10.24
N ARG A 98 -6.37 15.91 -9.69
CA ARG A 98 -6.80 16.52 -8.42
C ARG A 98 -7.46 15.50 -7.50
N GLY A 99 -7.69 15.93 -6.28
CA GLY A 99 -8.37 15.16 -5.26
C GLY A 99 -7.45 14.14 -4.59
N ARG A 100 -8.01 12.97 -4.32
CA ARG A 100 -7.28 11.89 -3.66
C ARG A 100 -6.48 11.08 -4.68
N LEU A 101 -5.29 10.66 -4.26
CA LEU A 101 -4.45 9.74 -5.00
C LEU A 101 -4.62 8.33 -4.45
N GLY A 102 -4.98 7.40 -5.29
CA GLY A 102 -4.94 5.96 -5.02
C GLY A 102 -3.77 5.29 -5.71
N ILE A 103 -3.11 4.37 -5.02
CA ILE A 103 -2.02 3.55 -5.55
C ILE A 103 -2.39 2.08 -5.40
N ASP A 104 -2.45 1.35 -6.51
CA ASP A 104 -2.51 -0.10 -6.49
C ASP A 104 -1.09 -0.67 -6.50
N ALA A 105 -0.54 -0.94 -5.32
CA ALA A 105 0.75 -1.59 -5.11
C ALA A 105 0.60 -3.07 -4.76
N THR A 106 -0.47 -3.73 -5.21
CA THR A 106 -0.58 -5.18 -5.10
C THR A 106 0.30 -5.87 -6.15
N PHE A 107 0.71 -7.11 -5.86
CA PHE A 107 1.49 -7.92 -6.79
C PHE A 107 0.67 -8.20 -8.06
N LYS A 108 1.29 -8.02 -9.22
CA LYS A 108 0.68 -8.23 -10.54
C LYS A 108 1.59 -9.08 -11.42
N PRO A 109 1.04 -9.82 -12.39
CA PRO A 109 1.85 -10.53 -13.39
C PRO A 109 2.84 -9.58 -14.09
N GLY A 110 4.09 -10.01 -14.20
CA GLY A 110 5.17 -9.23 -14.81
C GLY A 110 6.01 -8.43 -13.82
N TYR A 111 5.63 -8.37 -12.54
CA TYR A 111 6.51 -7.88 -11.48
C TYR A 111 7.46 -8.99 -11.04
N PRO A 112 8.70 -8.67 -10.65
CA PRO A 112 9.64 -9.67 -10.15
C PRO A 112 9.13 -10.29 -8.84
N ASP A 113 9.35 -11.60 -8.69
CA ASP A 113 9.05 -12.28 -7.45
C ASP A 113 9.92 -11.73 -6.30
N PRO A 114 9.38 -11.66 -5.07
CA PRO A 114 10.16 -11.29 -3.91
C PRO A 114 11.35 -12.25 -3.72
N ILE A 115 12.53 -11.70 -3.53
CA ILE A 115 13.70 -12.50 -3.16
C ILE A 115 13.51 -12.93 -1.70
N VAL A 116 13.29 -14.23 -1.50
CA VAL A 116 13.17 -14.82 -0.17
C VAL A 116 14.46 -15.55 0.15
N MET A 117 15.10 -15.20 1.26
CA MET A 117 16.30 -15.88 1.72
C MET A 117 15.95 -17.29 2.23
N ASP A 118 16.80 -18.26 1.90
CA ASP A 118 16.67 -19.63 2.40
C ASP A 118 16.58 -19.63 3.94
N PRO A 119 15.54 -20.25 4.54
CA PRO A 119 15.35 -20.29 6.00
C PRO A 119 16.57 -20.85 6.76
N ALA A 120 17.31 -21.79 6.17
CA ALA A 120 18.52 -22.33 6.79
C ALA A 120 19.65 -21.29 6.84
N VAL A 121 19.73 -20.42 5.83
CA VAL A 121 20.68 -19.29 5.82
C VAL A 121 20.28 -18.25 6.86
N VAL A 122 19.00 -17.88 6.92
CA VAL A 122 18.47 -16.96 7.95
C VAL A 122 18.81 -17.46 9.36
N THR A 123 18.52 -18.74 9.64
CA THR A 123 18.82 -19.35 10.93
C THR A 123 20.31 -19.29 11.25
N ARG A 124 21.16 -19.64 10.30
CA ARG A 124 22.64 -19.62 10.48
C ARG A 124 23.17 -18.23 10.74
N VAL A 125 22.70 -17.25 10.00
CA VAL A 125 23.10 -15.84 10.18
C VAL A 125 22.65 -15.33 11.53
N THR A 126 21.39 -15.57 11.91
CA THR A 126 20.83 -15.14 13.20
C THR A 126 21.62 -15.73 14.38
N GLN A 127 21.97 -17.02 14.33
CA GLN A 127 22.79 -17.66 15.37
C GLN A 127 24.19 -17.06 15.49
N ARG A 128 24.78 -16.62 14.37
CA ARG A 128 26.09 -16.01 14.33
C ARG A 128 26.12 -14.51 14.52
N TRP A 129 24.96 -13.86 14.46
CA TRP A 129 24.83 -12.40 14.54
C TRP A 129 25.61 -11.76 15.69
N PRO A 130 25.59 -12.28 16.94
CA PRO A 130 26.37 -11.72 18.04
C PRO A 130 27.89 -11.79 17.85
N HIS A 131 28.39 -12.61 16.93
CA HIS A 131 29.81 -12.76 16.68
C HIS A 131 30.34 -11.79 15.61
N TYR A 132 29.46 -11.24 14.76
CA TYR A 132 29.89 -10.34 13.69
C TYR A 132 30.23 -8.93 14.17
N PHE A 133 29.76 -8.53 15.32
CA PHE A 133 29.93 -7.19 15.89
C PHE A 133 30.69 -7.17 17.22
N ARG A 134 31.35 -8.23 17.58
CA ARG A 134 32.30 -8.21 18.69
C ARG A 134 33.57 -7.47 18.22
N ALA A 135 33.70 -6.20 18.72
CA ALA A 135 34.96 -5.48 18.68
C ALA A 135 35.99 -6.15 19.62
#